data_b478451067cfc5d21bc292ec67ab218d
#
_entry.id   b478451067cfc5d21bc292ec67ab218d
#
_cell.length_a   1.000
_cell.length_b   1.000
_cell.length_c   1.000
_cell.angle_alpha   90.00
_cell.angle_beta   90.00
_cell.angle_gamma   90.00
#
_symmetry.space_group_name_H-M   'P 1'
#
loop_
_entity.id
_entity.type
_entity.pdbx_description
1 polymer ?
#
loop_
_entity_poly.entity_id
_entity_poly.type
_entity_poly.pdbx_seq_one_letter_code
_entity_poly.pdbx_strand_id
1 'polypeptide(L)'
;NQGCLEMYASTGLILDKLRTATGLELSYEEYFRLPDCRAAREILEEMMQHIAAALASVINMLHPELLVLGHDCMDWDDASVALLEQIVNEKRIAQDGRRIPVKKAYFGRQSQLVGAAAIVVSRIFSGELQL
;
A
#
# COMPACT_ATOMS: atom_id res chain seq x y z
N ASN A 1 -3.63 19.03 -10.56
CA ASN A 1 -2.34 18.51 -11.03
C ASN A 1 -2.52 17.13 -11.66
N GLN A 2 -2.84 17.11 -12.97
CA GLN A 2 -2.87 15.84 -13.73
C GLN A 2 -1.49 15.19 -13.65
N GLY A 3 -1.44 13.90 -13.27
CA GLY A 3 -0.20 13.12 -13.15
C GLY A 3 0.33 12.92 -11.73
N CYS A 4 -0.24 13.54 -10.70
CA CYS A 4 0.10 13.24 -9.32
C CYS A 4 -0.56 11.91 -8.89
N LEU A 5 0.19 10.99 -8.26
CA LEU A 5 -0.32 9.69 -7.79
C LEU A 5 -1.54 9.84 -6.86
N GLU A 6 -1.57 10.88 -6.04
CA GLU A 6 -2.70 11.19 -5.16
C GLU A 6 -4.04 11.33 -5.91
N MET A 7 -4.03 11.82 -7.15
CA MET A 7 -5.24 11.95 -7.97
C MET A 7 -5.80 10.60 -8.45
N TYR A 8 -5.03 9.53 -8.31
CA TYR A 8 -5.40 8.19 -8.78
C TYR A 8 -5.51 7.17 -7.64
N ALA A 9 -4.89 7.44 -6.49
CA ALA A 9 -4.74 6.46 -5.43
C ALA A 9 -5.01 6.99 -4.01
N SER A 10 -5.52 8.23 -3.85
CA SER A 10 -5.91 8.69 -2.51
C SER A 10 -7.18 7.98 -2.05
N THR A 11 -7.20 7.55 -0.78
CA THR A 11 -8.31 6.80 -0.18
C THR A 11 -9.65 7.53 -0.32
N GLY A 12 -9.67 8.87 -0.13
CA GLY A 12 -10.89 9.66 -0.27
C GLY A 12 -11.47 9.61 -1.68
N LEU A 13 -10.64 9.84 -2.71
CA LEU A 13 -11.09 9.80 -4.11
C LEU A 13 -11.54 8.40 -4.53
N ILE A 14 -10.85 7.37 -4.07
CA ILE A 14 -11.23 5.97 -4.36
C ILE A 14 -12.57 5.63 -3.70
N LEU A 15 -12.77 6.04 -2.43
CA LEU A 15 -14.06 5.86 -1.75
C LEU A 15 -15.21 6.55 -2.48
N ASP A 16 -15.04 7.79 -2.94
CA ASP A 16 -16.06 8.52 -3.69
C ASP A 16 -16.39 7.83 -5.03
N LYS A 17 -15.37 7.34 -5.75
CA LYS A 17 -15.58 6.54 -6.96
C LYS A 17 -16.34 5.25 -6.67
N LEU A 18 -15.96 4.53 -5.61
CA LEU A 18 -16.59 3.27 -5.21
C LEU A 18 -18.05 3.47 -4.84
N ARG A 19 -18.36 4.47 -4.00
CA ARG A 19 -19.74 4.82 -3.62
C ARG A 19 -20.57 5.20 -4.84
N THR A 20 -20.03 6.02 -5.72
CA THR A 20 -20.73 6.44 -6.94
C THR A 20 -21.01 5.26 -7.86
N ALA A 21 -20.07 4.36 -8.05
CA ALA A 21 -20.21 3.22 -8.97
C ALA A 21 -21.07 2.09 -8.42
N THR A 22 -21.08 1.89 -7.11
CA THR A 22 -21.80 0.77 -6.47
C THR A 22 -23.13 1.17 -5.85
N GLY A 23 -23.31 2.45 -5.51
CA GLY A 23 -24.44 2.94 -4.73
C GLY A 23 -24.43 2.50 -3.27
N LEU A 24 -23.30 1.95 -2.77
CA LEU A 24 -23.15 1.44 -1.40
C LEU A 24 -22.36 2.42 -0.55
N GLU A 25 -22.78 2.61 0.71
CA GLU A 25 -22.09 3.42 1.72
C GLU A 25 -21.26 2.50 2.64
N LEU A 26 -20.13 1.99 2.12
CA LEU A 26 -19.21 1.12 2.83
C LEU A 26 -17.93 1.86 3.21
N SER A 27 -17.23 1.35 4.22
CA SER A 27 -15.86 1.77 4.53
C SER A 27 -14.86 1.24 3.49
N TYR A 28 -13.66 1.82 3.47
CA TYR A 28 -12.60 1.40 2.56
C TYR A 28 -12.25 -0.09 2.72
N GLU A 29 -12.14 -0.56 3.96
CA GLU A 29 -11.88 -1.97 4.29
C GLU A 29 -13.00 -2.91 3.78
N GLU A 30 -14.27 -2.50 3.93
CA GLU A 30 -15.41 -3.31 3.50
C GLU A 30 -15.46 -3.48 1.98
N TYR A 31 -15.03 -2.48 1.21
CA TYR A 31 -14.95 -2.61 -0.24
C TYR A 31 -13.94 -3.66 -0.70
N PHE A 32 -12.80 -3.83 -0.02
CA PHE A 32 -11.83 -4.89 -0.33
C PHE A 32 -12.36 -6.28 -0.01
N ARG A 33 -13.31 -6.38 0.91
CA ARG A 33 -13.95 -7.64 1.31
C ARG A 33 -15.27 -7.90 0.59
N LEU A 34 -15.70 -6.98 -0.27
CA LEU A 34 -16.99 -7.10 -0.95
C LEU A 34 -16.92 -8.19 -2.01
N PRO A 35 -17.65 -9.32 -1.85
CA PRO A 35 -17.68 -10.39 -2.84
C PRO A 35 -18.45 -9.93 -4.07
N ASP A 36 -18.01 -10.37 -5.25
CA ASP A 36 -18.71 -10.30 -6.53
C ASP A 36 -19.21 -8.93 -7.01
N CYS A 37 -18.65 -7.83 -6.51
CA CYS A 37 -18.92 -6.50 -7.05
C CYS A 37 -17.90 -6.12 -8.13
N ARG A 38 -18.25 -6.37 -9.39
CA ARG A 38 -17.39 -6.09 -10.55
C ARG A 38 -16.95 -4.63 -10.61
N ALA A 39 -17.86 -3.69 -10.39
CA ALA A 39 -17.57 -2.26 -10.44
C ALA A 39 -16.54 -1.83 -9.37
N ALA A 40 -16.66 -2.37 -8.14
CA ALA A 40 -15.69 -2.11 -7.10
C ALA A 40 -14.31 -2.71 -7.44
N ARG A 41 -14.29 -3.93 -7.94
CA ARG A 41 -13.04 -4.62 -8.34
C ARG A 41 -12.29 -3.85 -9.42
N GLU A 42 -12.96 -3.42 -10.47
CA GLU A 42 -12.34 -2.65 -11.57
C GLU A 42 -11.69 -1.35 -11.06
N ILE A 43 -12.35 -0.63 -10.15
CA ILE A 43 -11.80 0.60 -9.56
C ILE A 43 -10.57 0.32 -8.69
N LEU A 44 -10.62 -0.72 -7.86
CA LEU A 44 -9.49 -1.11 -7.00
C LEU A 44 -8.30 -1.62 -7.81
N GLU A 45 -8.54 -2.39 -8.87
CA GLU A 45 -7.49 -2.84 -9.79
C GLU A 45 -6.85 -1.66 -10.54
N GLU A 46 -7.63 -0.70 -11.03
CA GLU A 46 -7.12 0.53 -11.65
C GLU A 46 -6.21 1.30 -10.67
N MET A 47 -6.67 1.51 -9.44
CA MET A 47 -5.86 2.13 -8.39
C MET A 47 -4.54 1.39 -8.17
N MET A 48 -4.57 0.05 -8.08
CA MET A 48 -3.37 -0.77 -7.89
C MET A 48 -2.39 -0.66 -9.05
N GLN A 49 -2.88 -0.55 -10.30
CA GLN A 49 -2.03 -0.32 -11.46
C GLN A 49 -1.25 0.99 -11.35
N HIS A 50 -1.89 2.07 -10.87
CA HIS A 50 -1.21 3.35 -10.67
C HIS A 50 -0.18 3.29 -9.55
N ILE A 51 -0.52 2.68 -8.42
CA ILE A 51 0.41 2.47 -7.30
C ILE A 51 1.60 1.61 -7.76
N ALA A 52 1.34 0.50 -8.46
CA ALA A 52 2.38 -0.39 -8.95
C ALA A 52 3.33 0.29 -9.95
N ALA A 53 2.83 1.18 -10.80
CA ALA A 53 3.66 1.95 -11.72
C ALA A 53 4.61 2.89 -10.98
N ALA A 54 4.13 3.57 -9.95
CA ALA A 54 4.96 4.42 -9.09
C ALA A 54 6.00 3.60 -8.31
N LEU A 55 5.57 2.48 -7.70
CA LEU A 55 6.46 1.58 -6.97
C LEU A 55 7.52 0.96 -7.88
N ALA A 56 7.18 0.56 -9.11
CA ALA A 56 8.14 0.03 -10.06
C ALA A 56 9.26 1.04 -10.38
N SER A 57 8.93 2.33 -10.46
CA SER A 57 9.93 3.39 -10.65
C SER A 57 10.89 3.47 -9.46
N VAL A 58 10.36 3.42 -8.23
CA VAL A 58 11.18 3.42 -7.00
C VAL A 58 12.03 2.15 -6.91
N ILE A 59 11.46 0.99 -7.22
CA ILE A 59 12.16 -0.29 -7.19
C ILE A 59 13.32 -0.31 -8.19
N ASN A 60 13.09 0.17 -9.40
CA ASN A 60 14.12 0.21 -10.44
C ASN A 60 15.27 1.18 -10.09
N MET A 61 15.02 2.16 -9.22
CA MET A 61 16.03 3.12 -8.77
C MET A 61 16.77 2.65 -7.51
N LEU A 62 16.05 2.10 -6.52
CA LEU A 62 16.60 1.79 -5.20
C LEU A 62 16.94 0.32 -4.98
N HIS A 63 16.45 -0.59 -5.82
CA HIS A 63 16.63 -2.04 -5.73
C HIS A 63 16.36 -2.62 -4.33
N PRO A 64 15.21 -2.33 -3.70
CA PRO A 64 14.89 -2.83 -2.36
C PRO A 64 14.73 -4.36 -2.38
N GLU A 65 14.95 -4.99 -1.23
CA GLU A 65 14.72 -6.42 -1.05
C GLU A 65 13.29 -6.74 -0.62
N LEU A 66 12.57 -5.75 -0.11
CA LEU A 66 11.22 -5.89 0.45
C LEU A 66 10.46 -4.57 0.31
N LEU A 67 9.19 -4.64 -0.02
CA LEU A 67 8.23 -3.54 0.12
C LEU A 67 7.33 -3.77 1.34
N VAL A 68 7.24 -2.78 2.21
CA VAL A 68 6.35 -2.82 3.37
C VAL A 68 5.23 -1.82 3.19
N LEU A 69 4.00 -2.32 3.18
CA LEU A 69 2.78 -1.51 3.09
C LEU A 69 2.33 -1.10 4.49
N GLY A 70 2.03 0.17 4.64
CA GLY A 70 1.48 0.73 5.88
C GLY A 70 0.26 1.60 5.63
N HIS A 71 -0.19 2.31 6.66
CA HIS A 71 -1.32 3.24 6.60
C HIS A 71 -2.60 2.58 6.06
N ASP A 72 -3.29 3.17 5.09
CA ASP A 72 -4.55 2.67 4.54
C ASP A 72 -4.41 1.34 3.78
N CYS A 73 -3.20 0.97 3.35
CA CYS A 73 -2.96 -0.35 2.75
C CYS A 73 -3.15 -1.51 3.75
N MET A 74 -3.27 -1.21 5.04
CA MET A 74 -3.60 -2.22 6.06
C MET A 74 -5.01 -2.77 5.91
N ASP A 75 -5.91 -2.02 5.27
CA ASP A 75 -7.30 -2.40 5.02
C ASP A 75 -7.46 -3.34 3.81
N TRP A 76 -6.43 -3.44 2.98
CA TRP A 76 -6.48 -4.31 1.81
C TRP A 76 -6.56 -5.78 2.22
N ASP A 77 -7.24 -6.59 1.44
CA ASP A 77 -7.22 -8.04 1.62
C ASP A 77 -5.91 -8.65 1.09
N ASP A 78 -5.65 -9.90 1.44
CA ASP A 78 -4.41 -10.57 1.05
C ASP A 78 -4.33 -10.81 -0.47
N ALA A 79 -5.48 -10.96 -1.13
CA ALA A 79 -5.56 -11.10 -2.58
C ALA A 79 -5.09 -9.81 -3.29
N SER A 80 -5.49 -8.66 -2.78
CA SER A 80 -5.07 -7.35 -3.28
C SER A 80 -3.57 -7.11 -3.07
N VAL A 81 -3.02 -7.51 -1.94
CA VAL A 81 -1.56 -7.43 -1.68
C VAL A 81 -0.79 -8.34 -2.65
N ALA A 82 -1.28 -9.57 -2.87
CA ALA A 82 -0.68 -10.50 -3.82
C ALA A 82 -0.76 -9.99 -5.27
N LEU A 83 -1.87 -9.37 -5.65
CA LEU A 83 -2.03 -8.74 -6.96
C LEU A 83 -1.04 -7.58 -7.14
N LEU A 84 -0.90 -6.69 -6.14
CA LEU A 84 0.08 -5.62 -6.20
C LEU A 84 1.51 -6.18 -6.34
N GLU A 85 1.87 -7.21 -5.57
CA GLU A 85 3.17 -7.88 -5.67
C GLU A 85 3.42 -8.41 -7.09
N GLN A 86 2.41 -9.05 -7.69
CA GLN A 86 2.50 -9.55 -9.05
C GLN A 86 2.77 -8.42 -10.05
N ILE A 87 1.92 -7.38 -10.05
CA ILE A 87 2.01 -6.26 -11.01
C ILE A 87 3.34 -5.52 -10.87
N VAL A 88 3.79 -5.28 -9.63
CA VAL A 88 5.07 -4.61 -9.37
C VAL A 88 6.23 -5.41 -9.94
N ASN A 89 6.26 -6.74 -9.73
CA ASN A 89 7.33 -7.59 -10.23
C ASN A 89 7.30 -7.74 -11.76
N GLU A 90 6.13 -7.68 -12.39
CA GLU A 90 5.99 -7.66 -13.85
C GLU A 90 6.52 -6.36 -14.49
N LYS A 91 6.38 -5.23 -13.77
CA LYS A 91 6.84 -3.90 -14.23
C LYS A 91 8.33 -3.62 -13.96
N ARG A 92 9.04 -4.53 -13.31
CA ARG A 92 10.48 -4.38 -13.07
C ARG A 92 11.27 -4.50 -14.38
N ILE A 93 12.29 -3.65 -14.50
CA ILE A 93 13.23 -3.69 -15.65
C ILE A 93 14.28 -4.80 -15.44
N ALA A 94 14.80 -4.94 -14.20
CA ALA A 94 15.80 -5.96 -13.90
C ALA A 94 15.16 -7.36 -13.83
N GLN A 95 15.47 -8.19 -14.80
CA GLN A 95 15.08 -9.61 -14.84
C GLN A 95 16.19 -10.50 -14.26
N ASP A 96 16.61 -10.20 -13.03
CA ASP A 96 17.66 -10.92 -12.31
C ASP A 96 17.17 -12.23 -11.63
N GLY A 97 15.93 -12.63 -11.91
CA GLY A 97 15.28 -13.79 -11.28
C GLY A 97 14.83 -13.55 -9.83
N ARG A 98 15.12 -12.39 -9.25
CA ARG A 98 14.66 -12.06 -7.91
C ARG A 98 13.23 -11.54 -7.97
N ARG A 99 12.40 -11.98 -7.04
CA ARG A 99 11.08 -11.43 -6.78
C ARG A 99 11.15 -10.55 -5.54
N ILE A 100 10.57 -9.35 -5.61
CA ILE A 100 10.47 -8.44 -4.47
C ILE A 100 9.16 -8.73 -3.77
N PRO A 101 9.19 -9.25 -2.53
CA PRO A 101 7.97 -9.50 -1.78
C PRO A 101 7.33 -8.18 -1.33
N VAL A 102 5.99 -8.18 -1.28
CA VAL A 102 5.18 -7.10 -0.74
C VAL A 102 4.49 -7.59 0.53
N LYS A 103 4.72 -6.93 1.65
CA LYS A 103 4.18 -7.33 2.96
C LYS A 103 3.46 -6.17 3.63
N LYS A 104 2.43 -6.46 4.40
CA LYS A 104 1.84 -5.49 5.32
C LYS A 104 2.76 -5.26 6.52
N ALA A 105 2.75 -4.04 7.05
CA ALA A 105 3.51 -3.69 8.25
C ALA A 105 3.07 -4.58 9.45
N TYR A 106 4.04 -5.12 10.17
CA TYR A 106 3.80 -6.07 11.27
C TYR A 106 2.89 -5.48 12.37
N PHE A 107 3.11 -4.22 12.75
CA PHE A 107 2.30 -3.55 13.78
C PHE A 107 1.00 -2.94 13.25
N GLY A 108 0.63 -3.21 12.02
CA GLY A 108 -0.60 -2.72 11.41
C GLY A 108 -0.69 -1.20 11.44
N ARG A 109 -1.87 -0.67 11.81
CA ARG A 109 -2.12 0.78 11.94
C ARG A 109 -1.32 1.45 13.07
N GLN A 110 -0.76 0.68 14.00
CA GLN A 110 0.06 1.18 15.11
C GLN A 110 1.55 1.34 14.75
N SER A 111 1.96 0.97 13.53
CA SER A 111 3.37 1.00 13.09
C SER A 111 4.03 2.36 13.29
N GLN A 112 3.32 3.45 13.07
CA GLN A 112 3.84 4.81 13.26
C GLN A 112 4.11 5.10 14.74
N LEU A 113 3.18 4.74 15.63
CA LEU A 113 3.32 4.94 17.07
C LEU A 113 4.46 4.09 17.64
N VAL A 114 4.51 2.81 17.24
CA VAL A 114 5.58 1.90 17.65
C VAL A 114 6.94 2.39 17.14
N GLY A 115 7.01 2.85 15.90
CA GLY A 115 8.23 3.44 15.32
C GLY A 115 8.72 4.66 16.09
N ALA A 116 7.81 5.59 16.42
CA ALA A 116 8.13 6.77 17.21
C ALA A 116 8.62 6.40 18.62
N ALA A 117 7.95 5.47 19.30
CA ALA A 117 8.38 4.97 20.61
C ALA A 117 9.75 4.27 20.54
N ALA A 118 10.00 3.48 19.50
CA ALA A 118 11.26 2.78 19.31
C ALA A 118 12.47 3.74 19.19
N ILE A 119 12.29 4.90 18.56
CA ILE A 119 13.33 5.93 18.48
C ILE A 119 13.72 6.41 19.89
N VAL A 120 12.75 6.72 20.75
CA VAL A 120 12.99 7.19 22.11
C VAL A 120 13.69 6.10 22.93
N VAL A 121 13.17 4.88 22.87
CA VAL A 121 13.75 3.72 23.57
C VAL A 121 15.20 3.47 23.12
N SER A 122 15.45 3.49 21.81
CA SER A 122 16.79 3.31 21.25
C SER A 122 17.78 4.36 21.78
N ARG A 123 17.38 5.63 21.85
CA ARG A 123 18.22 6.71 22.37
C ARG A 123 18.51 6.61 23.87
N ILE A 124 17.56 6.07 24.65
CA ILE A 124 17.79 5.78 26.07
C ILE A 124 18.82 4.66 26.20
N PHE A 125 18.68 3.58 25.48
CA PHE A 125 19.62 2.44 25.53
C PHE A 125 21.00 2.76 24.95
N SER A 126 21.10 3.68 24.01
CA SER A 126 22.40 4.17 23.50
C SER A 126 23.08 5.19 24.42
N GLY A 127 22.42 5.64 25.51
CA GLY A 127 22.94 6.64 26.43
C GLY A 127 22.87 8.09 25.92
N GLU A 128 22.19 8.31 24.78
CA GLU A 128 21.99 9.64 24.20
C GLU A 128 20.88 10.45 24.92
N LEU A 129 19.98 9.75 25.60
CA LEU A 129 18.91 10.34 26.43
C LEU A 129 19.01 9.77 27.84
N GLN A 130 19.17 10.66 28.83
CA GLN A 130 19.02 10.31 30.25
C GLN A 130 17.60 10.67 30.70
N LEU A 131 16.95 9.77 31.43
CA LEU A 131 15.65 9.98 32.08
C LEU A 131 15.83 10.78 33.36
#